data_6bdb59ed93bf30ba2ecd4c0f8bfbf7ec
#
_entry.id   6bdb59ed93bf30ba2ecd4c0f8bfbf7ec
#
_cell.length_a   1.000
_cell.length_b   1.000
_cell.length_c   1.000
_cell.angle_alpha   90.00
_cell.angle_beta   90.00
_cell.angle_gamma   90.00
#
_symmetry.space_group_name_H-M   'P 1'
#
loop_
_entity.id
_entity.type
_entity.pdbx_description
1 polymer ?
#
loop_
_entity_poly.entity_id
_entity_poly.type
_entity_poly.pdbx_seq_one_letter_code
_entity_poly.pdbx_strand_id
1 'polypeptide(L)'
;MEYAQAFKNEIATENLVTDIGKRIMSVFKFIGELIKKAISFLTTHLSKLNRIKKTDKDPTPNSQSGAGAEVMQKKAPKVVYVEDCYDCGNELTNIVADIDFCVQLLMKRPKPDYKVNKNYSDRWEQDNSLIADRMNRCLNELEKLEGISNKTVSAETGEKLKAKLEELNAQYDKYGRIYQMFINKHQGIEQYMTSTQVSFNLISSTGAKALNLILQLYTPAD
;
A
#
# COMPACT_ATOMS: atom_id res chain seq x y z
N MET A 1 14.46 45.59 19.76
CA MET A 1 13.14 44.89 19.54
C MET A 1 13.19 43.87 18.40
N GLU A 2 13.97 44.07 17.36
CA GLU A 2 14.07 43.15 16.18
C GLU A 2 14.57 41.73 16.53
N TYR A 3 15.59 41.63 17.39
CA TYR A 3 16.14 40.30 17.77
C TYR A 3 15.12 39.39 18.51
N ALA A 4 14.26 39.99 19.34
CA ALA A 4 13.25 39.22 20.06
C ALA A 4 12.13 38.73 19.14
N GLN A 5 11.84 39.47 18.05
CA GLN A 5 10.86 39.07 17.04
C GLN A 5 11.42 37.99 16.11
N ALA A 6 12.69 38.12 15.72
CA ALA A 6 13.39 37.09 14.94
C ALA A 6 13.48 35.78 15.70
N PHE A 7 13.85 35.81 16.99
CA PHE A 7 13.92 34.62 17.82
C PHE A 7 12.54 33.96 18.06
N LYS A 8 11.45 34.71 18.23
CA LYS A 8 10.09 34.17 18.31
C LYS A 8 9.64 33.52 17.01
N ASN A 9 9.99 34.12 15.87
CA ASN A 9 9.68 33.54 14.57
C ASN A 9 10.46 32.25 14.34
N GLU A 10 11.73 32.20 14.74
CA GLU A 10 12.57 30.99 14.63
C GLU A 10 12.01 29.83 15.48
N ILE A 11 11.65 30.10 16.74
CA ILE A 11 11.00 29.10 17.62
C ILE A 11 9.64 28.65 17.07
N ALA A 12 8.83 29.56 16.53
CA ALA A 12 7.54 29.23 15.93
C ALA A 12 7.70 28.32 14.70
N THR A 13 8.71 28.59 13.88
CA THR A 13 9.04 27.80 12.68
C THR A 13 9.57 26.41 13.06
N GLU A 14 10.46 26.32 14.05
CA GLU A 14 10.96 25.02 14.55
C GLU A 14 9.85 24.15 15.11
N ASN A 15 8.92 24.71 15.88
CA ASN A 15 7.77 23.98 16.39
C ASN A 15 6.86 23.47 15.27
N LEU A 16 6.59 24.31 14.25
CA LEU A 16 5.77 23.94 13.11
C LEU A 16 6.41 22.78 12.30
N VAL A 17 7.70 22.87 12.03
CA VAL A 17 8.46 21.82 11.31
C VAL A 17 8.45 20.52 12.11
N THR A 18 8.63 20.58 13.42
CA THR A 18 8.60 19.42 14.30
C THR A 18 7.21 18.77 14.31
N ASP A 19 6.15 19.55 14.35
CA ASP A 19 4.78 19.04 14.37
C ASP A 19 4.37 18.42 13.03
N ILE A 20 4.73 19.05 11.92
CA ILE A 20 4.54 18.47 10.57
C ILE A 20 5.32 17.17 10.47
N GLY A 21 6.57 17.15 10.92
CA GLY A 21 7.41 15.96 10.91
C GLY A 21 6.80 14.80 11.71
N LYS A 22 6.29 15.06 12.90
CA LYS A 22 5.62 14.04 13.72
C LYS A 22 4.36 13.47 13.05
N ARG A 23 3.55 14.34 12.43
CA ARG A 23 2.34 13.92 11.69
C ARG A 23 2.70 13.02 10.51
N ILE A 24 3.68 13.40 9.72
CA ILE A 24 4.13 12.59 8.57
C ILE A 24 4.69 11.24 9.06
N MET A 25 5.49 11.21 10.13
CA MET A 25 5.98 9.95 10.70
C MET A 25 4.86 9.06 11.23
N SER A 26 3.80 9.64 11.79
CA SER A 26 2.61 8.89 12.18
C SER A 26 1.91 8.25 10.98
N VAL A 27 1.80 8.97 9.86
CA VAL A 27 1.23 8.44 8.62
C VAL A 27 2.10 7.31 8.05
N PHE A 28 3.44 7.46 8.06
CA PHE A 28 4.36 6.38 7.66
C PHE A 28 4.11 5.10 8.46
N LYS A 29 4.03 5.21 9.77
CA LYS A 29 3.77 4.07 10.65
C LYS A 29 2.42 3.42 10.34
N PHE A 30 1.37 4.22 10.19
CA PHE A 30 0.03 3.73 9.87
C PHE A 30 -0.01 2.98 8.54
N ILE A 31 0.52 3.57 7.46
CA ILE A 31 0.56 2.92 6.15
C ILE A 31 1.42 1.65 6.18
N GLY A 32 2.58 1.69 6.83
CA GLY A 32 3.44 0.52 7.00
C GLY A 32 2.72 -0.65 7.68
N GLU A 33 1.92 -0.39 8.72
CA GLU A 33 1.11 -1.42 9.36
C GLU A 33 -0.01 -1.96 8.46
N LEU A 34 -0.65 -1.11 7.65
CA LEU A 34 -1.64 -1.56 6.67
C LEU A 34 -1.01 -2.46 5.61
N ILE A 35 0.17 -2.12 5.08
CA ILE A 35 0.89 -2.95 4.10
C ILE A 35 1.19 -4.32 4.70
N LYS A 36 1.74 -4.38 5.91
CA LYS A 36 2.04 -5.64 6.61
C LYS A 36 0.78 -6.49 6.82
N LYS A 37 -0.33 -5.88 7.19
CA LYS A 37 -1.63 -6.57 7.30
C LYS A 37 -2.06 -7.14 5.96
N ALA A 38 -2.03 -6.36 4.88
CA ALA A 38 -2.42 -6.81 3.54
C ALA A 38 -1.55 -8.00 3.08
N ILE A 39 -0.23 -7.95 3.28
CA ILE A 39 0.69 -9.06 2.99
C ILE A 39 0.31 -10.31 3.79
N SER A 40 0.05 -10.18 5.08
CA SER A 40 -0.34 -11.29 5.96
C SER A 40 -1.65 -11.95 5.51
N PHE A 41 -2.65 -11.14 5.17
CA PHE A 41 -3.94 -11.63 4.67
C PHE A 41 -3.79 -12.36 3.33
N LEU A 42 -3.07 -11.79 2.37
CA LEU A 42 -2.76 -12.44 1.09
C LEU A 42 -2.04 -13.77 1.30
N THR A 43 -1.02 -13.81 2.14
CA THR A 43 -0.26 -15.03 2.43
C THR A 43 -1.18 -16.14 2.98
N THR A 44 -2.07 -15.78 3.89
CA THR A 44 -3.03 -16.72 4.47
C THR A 44 -4.02 -17.23 3.41
N HIS A 45 -4.55 -16.34 2.58
CA HIS A 45 -5.48 -16.71 1.51
C HIS A 45 -4.84 -17.61 0.46
N LEU A 46 -3.67 -17.25 -0.04
CA LEU A 46 -2.91 -18.04 -1.02
C LEU A 46 -2.57 -19.43 -0.48
N SER A 47 -2.23 -19.54 0.80
CA SER A 47 -2.00 -20.83 1.46
C SER A 47 -3.26 -21.72 1.47
N LYS A 48 -4.45 -21.13 1.66
CA LYS A 48 -5.73 -21.87 1.59
C LYS A 48 -6.02 -22.34 0.17
N LEU A 49 -5.87 -21.48 -0.84
CA LEU A 49 -6.08 -21.83 -2.25
C LEU A 49 -5.14 -22.95 -2.70
N ASN A 50 -3.88 -22.92 -2.29
CA ASN A 50 -2.89 -23.94 -2.63
C ASN A 50 -3.17 -25.30 -1.95
N ARG A 51 -3.81 -25.32 -0.78
CA ARG A 51 -4.26 -26.56 -0.12
C ARG A 51 -5.42 -27.23 -0.87
N ILE A 52 -6.39 -26.44 -1.34
CA ILE A 52 -7.52 -26.94 -2.12
C ILE A 52 -7.03 -27.60 -3.41
N LYS A 53 -6.11 -26.97 -4.14
CA LYS A 53 -5.51 -27.55 -5.36
C LYS A 53 -4.74 -28.84 -5.14
N LYS A 54 -4.20 -29.09 -3.95
CA LYS A 54 -3.51 -30.34 -3.62
C LYS A 54 -4.47 -31.50 -3.31
N THR A 55 -5.62 -31.21 -2.71
CA THR A 55 -6.64 -32.22 -2.42
C THR A 55 -7.35 -32.75 -3.68
N ASP A 56 -7.40 -31.93 -4.74
CA ASP A 56 -8.03 -32.35 -6.00
C ASP A 56 -7.11 -33.20 -6.91
N LYS A 57 -5.84 -33.42 -6.54
CA LYS A 57 -4.86 -34.14 -7.36
C LYS A 57 -4.58 -35.57 -6.97
N ASP A 58 -5.22 -36.11 -5.91
CA ASP A 58 -5.08 -37.51 -5.53
C ASP A 58 -6.44 -38.23 -5.44
N PRO A 59 -6.93 -38.78 -6.54
CA PRO A 59 -7.76 -39.97 -6.50
C PRO A 59 -6.90 -41.17 -6.93
N THR A 60 -6.07 -41.72 -6.04
CA THR A 60 -5.59 -43.09 -6.24
C THR A 60 -6.77 -44.02 -5.99
N PRO A 61 -7.22 -44.75 -7.01
CA PRO A 61 -8.16 -45.81 -6.80
C PRO A 61 -7.39 -47.03 -6.26
N ASN A 62 -7.38 -47.27 -4.97
CA ASN A 62 -6.95 -48.56 -4.46
C ASN A 62 -8.16 -49.36 -4.07
N SER A 63 -8.30 -50.41 -4.84
CA SER A 63 -9.30 -51.45 -4.80
C SER A 63 -9.28 -52.30 -3.52
N GLN A 64 -10.49 -52.76 -3.22
CA GLN A 64 -10.86 -54.06 -2.66
C GLN A 64 -11.11 -54.20 -1.17
N SER A 65 -12.34 -54.55 -1.00
CA SER A 65 -12.92 -55.63 -0.17
C SER A 65 -13.28 -55.33 1.28
N GLY A 66 -14.57 -55.54 1.57
CA GLY A 66 -15.01 -56.14 2.81
C GLY A 66 -16.01 -55.37 3.64
N ALA A 67 -17.29 -55.80 3.51
CA ALA A 67 -18.29 -55.87 4.56
C ALA A 67 -18.68 -54.64 5.40
N GLY A 68 -19.87 -54.14 5.16
CA GLY A 68 -20.85 -53.81 6.19
C GLY A 68 -20.49 -52.79 7.24
N ALA A 69 -20.74 -51.49 6.94
CA ALA A 69 -21.12 -50.53 7.95
C ALA A 69 -21.85 -49.39 7.24
N GLU A 70 -23.03 -49.05 7.69
CA GLU A 70 -23.77 -47.87 7.29
C GLU A 70 -22.93 -46.62 7.57
N VAL A 71 -22.32 -46.10 6.52
CA VAL A 71 -21.61 -44.80 6.60
C VAL A 71 -22.65 -43.72 6.37
N MET A 72 -22.99 -43.00 7.43
CA MET A 72 -23.59 -41.66 7.33
C MET A 72 -22.82 -40.87 6.28
N GLN A 73 -23.43 -40.67 5.12
CA GLN A 73 -22.94 -39.74 4.10
C GLN A 73 -22.91 -38.34 4.72
N LYS A 74 -21.77 -37.94 5.26
CA LYS A 74 -21.47 -36.54 5.45
C LYS A 74 -21.50 -35.90 4.06
N LYS A 75 -22.57 -35.12 3.77
CA LYS A 75 -22.64 -34.28 2.58
C LYS A 75 -21.31 -33.51 2.48
N ALA A 76 -20.54 -33.83 1.46
CA ALA A 76 -19.38 -33.00 1.09
C ALA A 76 -19.86 -31.56 0.97
N PRO A 77 -19.10 -30.59 1.49
CA PRO A 77 -19.46 -29.21 1.32
C PRO A 77 -19.61 -28.95 -0.19
N LYS A 78 -20.79 -28.46 -0.59
CA LYS A 78 -21.01 -28.00 -1.97
C LYS A 78 -19.92 -26.97 -2.24
N VAL A 79 -18.94 -27.31 -3.07
CA VAL A 79 -18.06 -26.33 -3.67
C VAL A 79 -18.97 -25.47 -4.55
N VAL A 80 -19.34 -24.33 -4.06
CA VAL A 80 -20.00 -23.31 -4.87
C VAL A 80 -18.93 -22.84 -5.83
N TYR A 81 -18.96 -23.34 -7.06
CA TYR A 81 -18.26 -22.73 -8.18
C TYR A 81 -18.83 -21.33 -8.33
N VAL A 82 -18.08 -20.35 -7.85
CA VAL A 82 -18.40 -18.94 -8.06
C VAL A 82 -17.92 -18.62 -9.49
N GLU A 83 -18.76 -18.97 -10.47
CA GLU A 83 -18.44 -18.86 -11.90
C GLU A 83 -18.32 -17.41 -12.39
N ASP A 84 -18.64 -16.39 -11.58
CA ASP A 84 -18.71 -14.99 -12.01
C ASP A 84 -17.98 -14.00 -11.07
N CYS A 85 -16.86 -14.40 -10.46
CA CYS A 85 -16.05 -13.47 -9.70
C CYS A 85 -15.04 -12.74 -10.60
N TYR A 86 -15.08 -11.44 -10.57
CA TYR A 86 -14.07 -10.60 -11.25
C TYR A 86 -12.73 -10.67 -10.53
N ASP A 87 -11.67 -11.14 -11.21
CA ASP A 87 -10.31 -11.13 -10.67
C ASP A 87 -9.68 -9.74 -10.82
N CYS A 88 -9.64 -8.99 -9.74
CA CYS A 88 -9.08 -7.64 -9.67
C CYS A 88 -7.59 -7.59 -9.27
N GLY A 89 -6.93 -8.73 -9.19
CA GLY A 89 -5.55 -8.80 -8.69
C GLY A 89 -4.53 -8.07 -9.55
N ASN A 90 -4.72 -8.04 -10.88
CA ASN A 90 -3.83 -7.30 -11.78
C ASN A 90 -3.99 -5.78 -11.63
N GLU A 91 -5.22 -5.28 -11.53
CA GLU A 91 -5.52 -3.86 -11.33
C GLU A 91 -4.95 -3.38 -10.01
N LEU A 92 -5.16 -4.14 -8.92
CA LEU A 92 -4.58 -3.82 -7.62
C LEU A 92 -3.04 -3.85 -7.66
N THR A 93 -2.45 -4.78 -8.38
CA THR A 93 -0.99 -4.84 -8.57
C THR A 93 -0.47 -3.59 -9.28
N ASN A 94 -1.16 -3.12 -10.33
CA ASN A 94 -0.81 -1.90 -11.06
C ASN A 94 -0.95 -0.65 -10.17
N ILE A 95 -2.02 -0.56 -9.38
CA ILE A 95 -2.22 0.54 -8.43
C ILE A 95 -1.09 0.57 -7.39
N VAL A 96 -0.74 -0.58 -6.82
CA VAL A 96 0.38 -0.69 -5.86
C VAL A 96 1.71 -0.32 -6.51
N ALA A 97 1.93 -0.70 -7.77
CA ALA A 97 3.12 -0.32 -8.53
C ALA A 97 3.20 1.19 -8.79
N ASP A 98 2.09 1.85 -9.10
CA ASP A 98 2.04 3.31 -9.26
C ASP A 98 2.29 4.04 -7.94
N ILE A 99 1.78 3.54 -6.82
CA ILE A 99 2.07 4.05 -5.47
C ILE A 99 3.57 3.91 -5.17
N ASP A 100 4.16 2.73 -5.40
CA ASP A 100 5.59 2.48 -5.20
C ASP A 100 6.45 3.43 -6.04
N PHE A 101 6.11 3.61 -7.31
CA PHE A 101 6.78 4.56 -8.20
C PHE A 101 6.74 5.99 -7.64
N CYS A 102 5.59 6.46 -7.15
CA CYS A 102 5.44 7.80 -6.58
C CYS A 102 6.24 7.96 -5.28
N VAL A 103 6.32 6.93 -4.43
CA VAL A 103 7.20 6.91 -3.26
C VAL A 103 8.66 7.04 -3.68
N GLN A 104 9.08 6.33 -4.73
CA GLN A 104 10.44 6.43 -5.26
C GLN A 104 10.77 7.82 -5.82
N LEU A 105 9.81 8.50 -6.46
CA LEU A 105 9.99 9.88 -6.89
C LEU A 105 10.27 10.81 -5.71
N LEU A 106 9.52 10.68 -4.61
CA LEU A 106 9.78 11.46 -3.40
C LEU A 106 11.16 11.19 -2.80
N MET A 107 11.60 9.93 -2.79
CA MET A 107 12.94 9.55 -2.30
C MET A 107 14.10 10.11 -3.13
N LYS A 108 13.88 10.26 -4.44
CA LYS A 108 14.90 10.79 -5.37
C LYS A 108 15.03 12.30 -5.33
N ARG A 109 14.12 13.01 -4.64
CA ARG A 109 14.22 14.46 -4.52
C ARG A 109 15.55 14.84 -3.88
N PRO A 110 16.27 15.81 -4.44
CA PRO A 110 17.53 16.26 -3.87
C PRO A 110 17.31 16.80 -2.46
N LYS A 111 18.29 16.57 -1.61
CA LYS A 111 18.29 17.18 -0.28
C LYS A 111 18.20 18.71 -0.43
N PRO A 112 17.43 19.38 0.44
CA PRO A 112 17.43 20.83 0.43
C PRO A 112 18.84 21.31 0.77
N ASP A 113 19.57 21.74 -0.25
CA ASP A 113 20.78 22.50 -0.04
C ASP A 113 20.38 23.96 -0.07
N TYR A 114 21.02 24.82 0.73
CA TYR A 114 20.69 26.25 0.89
C TYR A 114 20.67 27.05 -0.41
N LYS A 115 21.13 26.45 -1.50
CA LYS A 115 21.09 27.02 -2.83
C LYS A 115 20.10 26.29 -3.72
N VAL A 116 18.82 26.33 -3.33
CA VAL A 116 17.74 25.89 -4.24
C VAL A 116 17.79 26.79 -5.46
N ASN A 117 18.35 26.30 -6.55
CA ASN A 117 18.30 27.03 -7.81
C ASN A 117 16.94 26.78 -8.48
N LYS A 118 16.56 27.64 -9.41
CA LYS A 118 15.30 27.55 -10.15
C LYS A 118 15.04 26.16 -10.76
N ASN A 119 16.09 25.47 -11.20
CA ASN A 119 15.97 24.13 -11.81
C ASN A 119 15.45 23.06 -10.85
N TYR A 120 15.69 23.18 -9.55
CA TYR A 120 15.13 22.25 -8.55
C TYR A 120 13.65 22.51 -8.31
N SER A 121 13.22 23.79 -8.28
CA SER A 121 11.81 24.15 -8.14
C SER A 121 10.98 23.60 -9.30
N ASP A 122 11.41 23.84 -10.53
CA ASP A 122 10.72 23.40 -11.74
C ASP A 122 10.60 21.87 -11.78
N ARG A 123 11.64 21.14 -11.38
CA ARG A 123 11.61 19.67 -11.30
C ARG A 123 10.66 19.16 -10.24
N TRP A 124 10.60 19.81 -9.08
CA TRP A 124 9.66 19.42 -8.03
C TRP A 124 8.20 19.64 -8.44
N GLU A 125 7.93 20.71 -9.16
CA GLU A 125 6.60 20.97 -9.72
C GLU A 125 6.21 19.89 -10.73
N GLN A 126 7.13 19.49 -11.61
CA GLN A 126 6.91 18.38 -12.55
C GLN A 126 6.66 17.06 -11.83
N ASP A 127 7.48 16.72 -10.82
CA ASP A 127 7.28 15.51 -10.03
C ASP A 127 5.96 15.55 -9.26
N ASN A 128 5.55 16.69 -8.71
CA ASN A 128 4.26 16.84 -8.03
C ASN A 128 3.09 16.67 -8.99
N SER A 129 3.16 17.23 -10.19
CA SER A 129 2.14 17.03 -11.22
C SER A 129 2.05 15.57 -11.63
N LEU A 130 3.17 14.91 -11.86
CA LEU A 130 3.20 13.49 -12.21
C LEU A 130 2.63 12.60 -11.10
N ILE A 131 2.93 12.91 -9.84
CA ILE A 131 2.36 12.19 -8.69
C ILE A 131 0.85 12.42 -8.64
N ALA A 132 0.40 13.66 -8.79
CA ALA A 132 -1.03 13.97 -8.78
C ALA A 132 -1.79 13.23 -9.89
N ASP A 133 -1.28 13.23 -11.11
CA ASP A 133 -1.89 12.55 -12.24
C ASP A 133 -1.97 11.03 -12.04
N ARG A 134 -0.91 10.41 -11.50
CA ARG A 134 -0.90 8.97 -11.23
C ARG A 134 -1.85 8.61 -10.11
N MET A 135 -1.83 9.35 -9.00
CA MET A 135 -2.71 9.06 -7.86
C MET A 135 -4.18 9.28 -8.19
N ASN A 136 -4.51 10.30 -8.98
CA ASN A 136 -5.88 10.49 -9.47
C ASN A 136 -6.35 9.34 -10.36
N ARG A 137 -5.48 8.81 -11.23
CA ARG A 137 -5.80 7.60 -12.00
C ARG A 137 -6.05 6.40 -11.09
N CYS A 138 -5.18 6.18 -10.11
CA CYS A 138 -5.37 5.11 -9.13
C CYS A 138 -6.68 5.24 -8.37
N LEU A 139 -7.05 6.47 -7.95
CA LEU A 139 -8.32 6.72 -7.27
C LEU A 139 -9.52 6.37 -8.15
N ASN A 140 -9.50 6.76 -9.42
CA ASN A 140 -10.56 6.43 -10.38
C ASN A 140 -10.68 4.91 -10.61
N GLU A 141 -9.54 4.19 -10.69
CA GLU A 141 -9.56 2.73 -10.81
C GLU A 141 -10.07 2.06 -9.53
N LEU A 142 -9.68 2.57 -8.35
CA LEU A 142 -10.19 2.07 -7.07
C LEU A 142 -11.71 2.25 -6.95
N GLU A 143 -12.24 3.39 -7.39
CA GLU A 143 -13.69 3.64 -7.41
C GLU A 143 -14.44 2.66 -8.33
N LYS A 144 -13.89 2.35 -9.49
CA LYS A 144 -14.46 1.32 -10.38
C LYS A 144 -14.44 -0.05 -9.70
N LEU A 145 -13.32 -0.42 -9.08
CA LEU A 145 -13.20 -1.70 -8.38
C LEU A 145 -14.17 -1.77 -7.19
N GLU A 146 -14.34 -0.71 -6.43
CA GLU A 146 -15.31 -0.66 -5.32
C GLU A 146 -16.73 -0.95 -5.80
N GLY A 147 -17.10 -0.48 -7.00
CA GLY A 147 -18.43 -0.70 -7.60
C GLY A 147 -18.71 -2.13 -8.07
N ILE A 148 -17.71 -3.02 -8.14
CA ILE A 148 -17.89 -4.41 -8.55
C ILE A 148 -18.37 -5.24 -7.36
N SER A 149 -19.52 -5.91 -7.48
CA SER A 149 -20.14 -6.66 -6.38
C SER A 149 -19.39 -7.95 -6.06
N ASN A 150 -19.02 -8.72 -7.10
CA ASN A 150 -18.35 -10.03 -6.93
C ASN A 150 -16.91 -9.93 -7.42
N LYS A 151 -16.01 -9.48 -6.54
CA LYS A 151 -14.59 -9.36 -6.84
C LYS A 151 -13.74 -10.29 -5.97
N THR A 152 -12.67 -10.77 -6.54
CA THR A 152 -11.72 -11.67 -5.90
C THR A 152 -10.31 -11.41 -6.38
N VAL A 153 -9.35 -12.11 -5.79
CA VAL A 153 -7.97 -12.18 -6.28
C VAL A 153 -7.62 -13.66 -6.41
N SER A 154 -7.26 -14.07 -7.63
CA SER A 154 -6.86 -15.47 -7.90
C SER A 154 -5.51 -15.81 -7.26
N ALA A 155 -5.15 -17.08 -7.25
CA ALA A 155 -3.84 -17.47 -6.74
C ALA A 155 -2.69 -16.87 -7.54
N GLU A 156 -2.83 -16.77 -8.87
CA GLU A 156 -1.79 -16.23 -9.75
C GLU A 156 -1.60 -14.72 -9.57
N THR A 157 -2.70 -13.97 -9.63
CA THR A 157 -2.65 -12.50 -9.48
C THR A 157 -2.32 -12.10 -8.04
N GLY A 158 -2.73 -12.91 -7.06
CA GLY A 158 -2.43 -12.72 -5.65
C GLY A 158 -0.93 -12.85 -5.31
N GLU A 159 -0.21 -13.78 -5.93
CA GLU A 159 1.24 -13.88 -5.75
C GLU A 159 1.95 -12.64 -6.32
N LYS A 160 1.52 -12.14 -7.48
CA LYS A 160 2.05 -10.90 -8.07
C LYS A 160 1.78 -9.69 -7.17
N LEU A 161 0.54 -9.57 -6.68
CA LEU A 161 0.13 -8.50 -5.77
C LEU A 161 0.93 -8.52 -4.47
N LYS A 162 1.11 -9.72 -3.89
CA LYS A 162 1.92 -9.91 -2.67
C LYS A 162 3.36 -9.45 -2.87
N ALA A 163 4.01 -9.89 -3.95
CA ALA A 163 5.38 -9.49 -4.26
C ALA A 163 5.50 -7.96 -4.38
N LYS A 164 4.54 -7.31 -5.05
CA LYS A 164 4.54 -5.86 -5.20
C LYS A 164 4.28 -5.12 -3.88
N LEU A 165 3.47 -5.66 -2.98
CA LEU A 165 3.29 -5.11 -1.63
C LEU A 165 4.55 -5.25 -0.77
N GLU A 166 5.31 -6.34 -0.92
CA GLU A 166 6.59 -6.53 -0.23
C GLU A 166 7.63 -5.51 -0.72
N GLU A 167 7.69 -5.23 -2.02
CA GLU A 167 8.51 -4.16 -2.58
C GLU A 167 8.11 -2.79 -2.02
N LEU A 168 6.81 -2.46 -2.04
CA LEU A 168 6.28 -1.22 -1.50
C LEU A 168 6.62 -1.07 0.00
N ASN A 169 6.49 -2.14 0.80
CA ASN A 169 6.85 -2.11 2.21
C ASN A 169 8.32 -1.73 2.41
N ALA A 170 9.23 -2.34 1.64
CA ALA A 170 10.66 -2.03 1.71
C ALA A 170 10.96 -0.57 1.34
N GLN A 171 10.29 -0.03 0.32
CA GLN A 171 10.44 1.37 -0.09
C GLN A 171 9.88 2.34 0.95
N TYR A 172 8.71 2.04 1.52
CA TYR A 172 8.12 2.83 2.59
C TYR A 172 9.01 2.90 3.84
N ASP A 173 9.54 1.77 4.29
CA ASP A 173 10.47 1.70 5.41
C ASP A 173 11.75 2.51 5.14
N LYS A 174 12.28 2.41 3.91
CA LYS A 174 13.46 3.18 3.50
C LYS A 174 13.17 4.68 3.48
N TYR A 175 12.03 5.07 2.92
CA TYR A 175 11.65 6.49 2.86
C TYR A 175 11.39 7.06 4.25
N GLY A 176 10.73 6.32 5.14
CA GLY A 176 10.53 6.73 6.53
C GLY A 176 11.84 7.01 7.25
N ARG A 177 12.86 6.17 7.08
CA ARG A 177 14.20 6.41 7.65
C ARG A 177 14.87 7.66 7.07
N ILE A 178 14.79 7.86 5.76
CA ILE A 178 15.35 9.06 5.11
C ILE A 178 14.64 10.30 5.65
N TYR A 179 13.32 10.26 5.75
CA TYR A 179 12.53 11.38 6.24
C TYR A 179 12.84 11.71 7.70
N GLN A 180 13.02 10.70 8.56
CA GLN A 180 13.43 10.89 9.96
C GLN A 180 14.80 11.56 10.07
N MET A 181 15.73 11.23 9.18
CA MET A 181 17.03 11.91 9.13
C MET A 181 16.89 13.40 8.78
N PHE A 182 15.94 13.79 7.94
CA PHE A 182 15.68 15.18 7.63
C PHE A 182 15.09 15.94 8.81
N ILE A 183 14.12 15.38 9.51
CA ILE A 183 13.51 16.00 10.70
C ILE A 183 14.58 16.34 11.74
N ASN A 184 15.58 15.48 11.91
CA ASN A 184 16.64 15.69 12.90
C ASN A 184 17.70 16.72 12.49
N LYS A 185 17.72 17.20 11.26
CA LYS A 185 18.76 18.11 10.72
C LYS A 185 18.35 19.57 10.60
N HIS A 186 17.32 20.00 11.21
CA HIS A 186 16.80 21.36 11.47
C HIS A 186 16.97 22.50 10.46
N GLN A 187 17.73 22.39 9.37
CA GLN A 187 18.03 23.51 8.48
C GLN A 187 17.55 23.26 7.04
N GLY A 188 16.80 24.19 6.46
CA GLY A 188 16.33 24.15 5.07
C GLY A 188 15.19 23.18 4.78
N ILE A 189 14.64 22.54 5.81
CA ILE A 189 13.63 21.47 5.72
C ILE A 189 12.24 22.01 5.41
N GLU A 190 11.90 23.21 5.87
CA GLU A 190 10.52 23.72 5.83
C GLU A 190 9.95 23.75 4.41
N GLN A 191 10.69 24.32 3.46
CA GLN A 191 10.24 24.37 2.06
C GLN A 191 10.14 22.97 1.43
N TYR A 192 11.12 22.08 1.73
CA TYR A 192 11.09 20.71 1.29
C TYR A 192 9.90 19.96 1.89
N MET A 193 9.66 20.10 3.19
CA MET A 193 8.56 19.45 3.88
C MET A 193 7.21 19.92 3.35
N THR A 194 7.03 21.23 3.17
CA THR A 194 5.78 21.80 2.67
C THR A 194 5.49 21.32 1.25
N SER A 195 6.47 21.37 0.34
CA SER A 195 6.29 20.91 -1.05
C SER A 195 6.09 19.41 -1.17
N THR A 196 6.68 18.64 -0.25
CA THR A 196 6.59 17.18 -0.24
C THR A 196 5.32 16.69 0.45
N GLN A 197 4.81 17.43 1.43
CA GLN A 197 3.66 17.03 2.25
C GLN A 197 2.41 16.79 1.42
N VAL A 198 2.10 17.66 0.46
CA VAL A 198 0.91 17.53 -0.40
C VAL A 198 0.97 16.22 -1.19
N SER A 199 2.10 15.97 -1.86
CA SER A 199 2.31 14.74 -2.63
C SER A 199 2.32 13.50 -1.72
N PHE A 200 2.95 13.57 -0.55
CA PHE A 200 2.98 12.49 0.42
C PHE A 200 1.58 12.16 0.95
N ASN A 201 0.78 13.18 1.27
CA ASN A 201 -0.60 12.98 1.73
C ASN A 201 -1.45 12.31 0.65
N LEU A 202 -1.31 12.72 -0.60
CA LEU A 202 -2.04 12.13 -1.72
C LEU A 202 -1.65 10.67 -1.94
N ILE A 203 -0.35 10.35 -1.94
CA ILE A 203 0.16 8.96 -2.04
C ILE A 203 -0.37 8.12 -0.87
N SER A 204 -0.32 8.66 0.35
CA SER A 204 -0.73 7.93 1.56
C SER A 204 -2.24 7.67 1.60
N SER A 205 -3.06 8.65 1.21
CA SER A 205 -4.51 8.48 1.16
C SER A 205 -4.93 7.47 0.09
N THR A 206 -4.34 7.54 -1.10
CA THR A 206 -4.57 6.57 -2.18
C THR A 206 -4.10 5.17 -1.75
N GLY A 207 -2.93 5.08 -1.13
CA GLY A 207 -2.40 3.83 -0.59
C GLY A 207 -3.30 3.22 0.47
N ALA A 208 -3.79 4.03 1.42
CA ALA A 208 -4.74 3.56 2.44
C ALA A 208 -6.03 3.02 1.82
N LYS A 209 -6.58 3.70 0.80
CA LYS A 209 -7.78 3.25 0.08
C LYS A 209 -7.54 1.90 -0.61
N ALA A 210 -6.44 1.75 -1.34
CA ALA A 210 -6.06 0.51 -2.00
C ALA A 210 -5.88 -0.65 -1.01
N LEU A 211 -5.15 -0.41 0.08
CA LEU A 211 -4.88 -1.42 1.11
C LEU A 211 -6.15 -1.85 1.84
N ASN A 212 -7.07 -0.92 2.13
CA ASN A 212 -8.35 -1.24 2.73
C ASN A 212 -9.22 -2.07 1.77
N LEU A 213 -9.23 -1.77 0.47
CA LEU A 213 -9.93 -2.60 -0.52
C LEU A 213 -9.36 -4.03 -0.54
N ILE A 214 -8.03 -4.18 -0.54
CA ILE A 214 -7.37 -5.50 -0.46
C ILE A 214 -7.81 -6.24 0.80
N LEU A 215 -7.84 -5.58 1.95
CA LEU A 215 -8.25 -6.19 3.21
C LEU A 215 -9.73 -6.62 3.20
N GLN A 216 -10.61 -5.83 2.58
CA GLN A 216 -12.04 -6.16 2.45
C GLN A 216 -12.30 -7.41 1.61
N LEU A 217 -11.48 -7.67 0.57
CA LEU A 217 -11.61 -8.87 -0.27
C LEU A 217 -11.44 -10.19 0.51
N TYR A 218 -10.81 -10.14 1.67
CA TYR A 218 -10.49 -11.31 2.49
C TYR A 218 -11.21 -11.33 3.84
N THR A 219 -12.04 -10.33 4.12
CA THR A 219 -12.91 -10.34 5.30
C THR A 219 -14.13 -11.19 4.95
N PRO A 220 -14.46 -12.24 5.75
CA PRO A 220 -15.71 -12.97 5.54
C PRO A 220 -16.87 -11.97 5.56
N ALA A 221 -17.80 -12.11 4.61
CA ALA A 221 -19.09 -11.43 4.73
C ALA A 221 -19.80 -12.09 5.94
N ASP A 222 -20.15 -11.26 6.92
CA ASP A 222 -20.95 -11.66 8.09
C ASP A 222 -22.32 -12.22 7.67
#